data_308714d186e8a8694ac31641c343e972
#
_entry.id   308714d186e8a8694ac31641c343e972
#
_cell.length_a   1.000
_cell.length_b   1.000
_cell.length_c   1.000
_cell.angle_alpha   90.00
_cell.angle_beta   90.00
_cell.angle_gamma   90.00
#
_symmetry.space_group_name_H-M   'P 1'
#
loop_
_entity.id
_entity.type
_entity.pdbx_description
1 polymer ?
#
loop_
_entity_poly.entity_id
_entity_poly.type
_entity_poly.pdbx_seq_one_letter_code
_entity_poly.pdbx_strand_id
1 'polypeptide(L)'
;MTSFNALLVEKQEDKSFTRSVTQRSLEDLPEGALLIKVHYSSLNYKDALSATGNPGVSRNFPHTPGIDAAGIVVSCDDDRFSEGDEVIVTGYDLGMNTAGGFGEYIRIPSEWAVAKPEGLSLKESMVIGTAGFTAGLSVLGLVEHGVTPDKGEILVTGATGGVGSVAVAILAKAGYSVVACTGKKEHESFLTSLGAIKVITRDELLENKERPMLKEQYAGAIDTVGGEYLAQAIKATQYGGAVTCCGLTASADLNVSVFPFILRGVSLLGIDSVQCPMPPRLKLWDKLASEWKLECLDDLTEEVSLGDVSQKIDAILKGQISGRTLLKL
;
A
#
# COMPACT_ATOMS: atom_id res chain seq x y z
N MET A 1 -13.04 33.47 -0.14
CA MET A 1 -13.02 32.06 -0.62
C MET A 1 -11.58 31.55 -0.52
N THR A 2 -11.36 30.46 0.17
CA THR A 2 -10.01 29.87 0.27
C THR A 2 -9.77 29.06 -0.99
N SER A 3 -8.73 29.42 -1.78
CA SER A 3 -8.29 28.66 -2.93
C SER A 3 -7.07 27.80 -2.56
N PHE A 4 -6.92 26.66 -3.23
CA PHE A 4 -5.86 25.71 -2.99
C PHE A 4 -5.46 24.99 -4.28
N ASN A 5 -4.25 24.40 -4.31
CA ASN A 5 -3.76 23.66 -5.45
C ASN A 5 -4.11 22.16 -5.34
N ALA A 6 -4.50 21.56 -6.47
CA ALA A 6 -4.73 20.11 -6.57
C ALA A 6 -4.34 19.59 -7.95
N LEU A 7 -3.92 18.32 -8.02
CA LEU A 7 -3.81 17.60 -9.28
C LEU A 7 -5.23 17.27 -9.77
N LEU A 8 -5.62 17.85 -10.89
CA LEU A 8 -6.90 17.57 -11.52
C LEU A 8 -6.70 16.64 -12.72
N VAL A 9 -7.48 15.58 -12.75
CA VAL A 9 -7.58 14.65 -13.88
C VAL A 9 -8.87 14.95 -14.64
N GLU A 10 -8.78 15.22 -15.94
CA GLU A 10 -9.91 15.54 -16.79
C GLU A 10 -10.02 14.54 -17.93
N LYS A 11 -11.24 14.10 -18.20
CA LYS A 11 -11.55 13.26 -19.35
C LYS A 11 -11.79 14.14 -20.57
N GLN A 12 -11.06 13.91 -21.65
CA GLN A 12 -11.17 14.65 -22.91
C GLN A 12 -12.26 14.04 -23.82
N GLU A 13 -12.63 14.77 -24.87
CA GLU A 13 -13.63 14.33 -25.86
C GLU A 13 -13.20 13.05 -26.60
N ASP A 14 -11.89 12.87 -26.85
CA ASP A 14 -11.30 11.67 -27.46
C ASP A 14 -11.18 10.49 -26.47
N LYS A 15 -11.71 10.63 -25.26
CA LYS A 15 -11.63 9.66 -24.13
C LYS A 15 -10.24 9.49 -23.53
N SER A 16 -9.27 10.30 -23.90
CA SER A 16 -7.99 10.39 -23.19
C SER A 16 -8.16 11.13 -21.87
N PHE A 17 -7.13 11.05 -20.99
CA PHE A 17 -7.12 11.73 -19.70
C PHE A 17 -5.90 12.64 -19.60
N THR A 18 -6.15 13.89 -19.22
CA THR A 18 -5.09 14.87 -18.96
C THR A 18 -4.97 15.13 -17.45
N ARG A 19 -3.78 15.52 -17.05
CA ARG A 19 -3.45 15.81 -15.65
C ARG A 19 -2.78 17.17 -15.56
N SER A 20 -3.28 18.04 -14.69
CA SER A 20 -2.70 19.36 -14.47
C SER A 20 -2.87 19.78 -13.01
N VAL A 21 -1.91 20.53 -12.49
CA VAL A 21 -2.08 21.20 -11.20
C VAL A 21 -2.89 22.46 -11.44
N THR A 22 -4.04 22.56 -10.76
CA THR A 22 -4.98 23.68 -10.91
C THR A 22 -5.39 24.24 -9.57
N GLN A 23 -5.79 25.50 -9.55
CA GLN A 23 -6.43 26.08 -8.37
C GLN A 23 -7.88 25.61 -8.27
N ARG A 24 -8.27 25.21 -7.06
CA ARG A 24 -9.61 24.79 -6.67
C ARG A 24 -10.11 25.66 -5.53
N SER A 25 -11.41 25.67 -5.30
CA SER A 25 -12.05 26.26 -4.13
C SER A 25 -12.47 25.18 -3.13
N LEU A 26 -12.57 25.52 -1.83
CA LEU A 26 -13.16 24.61 -0.83
C LEU A 26 -14.61 24.23 -1.16
N GLU A 27 -15.30 25.04 -1.95
CA GLU A 27 -16.68 24.79 -2.42
C GLU A 27 -16.73 23.68 -3.50
N ASP A 28 -15.60 23.40 -4.17
CA ASP A 28 -15.48 22.31 -5.14
C ASP A 28 -15.31 20.93 -4.48
N LEU A 29 -15.03 20.90 -3.18
CA LEU A 29 -14.90 19.65 -2.44
C LEU A 29 -16.26 19.00 -2.21
N PRO A 30 -16.33 17.65 -2.16
CA PRO A 30 -17.59 16.96 -1.89
C PRO A 30 -18.12 17.29 -0.49
N GLU A 31 -19.37 16.90 -0.21
CA GLU A 31 -19.93 16.93 1.12
C GLU A 31 -19.17 15.98 2.07
N GLY A 32 -19.06 16.35 3.34
CA GLY A 32 -18.40 15.58 4.38
C GLY A 32 -18.24 16.39 5.65
N ALA A 33 -18.27 15.72 6.79
CA ALA A 33 -18.24 16.36 8.11
C ALA A 33 -16.83 16.87 8.49
N LEU A 34 -15.76 16.34 7.86
CA LEU A 34 -14.38 16.63 8.25
C LEU A 34 -13.62 17.31 7.11
N LEU A 35 -13.17 18.56 7.34
CA LEU A 35 -12.27 19.29 6.45
C LEU A 35 -10.84 19.21 6.98
N ILE A 36 -9.92 18.73 6.15
CA ILE A 36 -8.51 18.54 6.49
C ILE A 36 -7.64 19.37 5.54
N LYS A 37 -6.67 20.12 6.11
CA LYS A 37 -5.56 20.66 5.36
C LYS A 37 -4.48 19.58 5.25
N VAL A 38 -4.26 19.08 4.05
CA VAL A 38 -3.30 18.01 3.78
C VAL A 38 -1.88 18.57 3.78
N HIS A 39 -0.97 17.92 4.46
CA HIS A 39 0.44 18.23 4.48
C HIS A 39 1.27 17.23 3.69
N TYR A 40 0.85 15.96 3.74
CA TYR A 40 1.50 14.87 3.03
C TYR A 40 0.45 13.89 2.47
N SER A 41 0.76 13.35 1.32
CA SER A 41 0.09 12.22 0.69
C SER A 41 1.12 11.21 0.22
N SER A 42 0.71 10.10 -0.34
CA SER A 42 1.62 9.12 -0.92
C SER A 42 1.08 8.53 -2.22
N LEU A 43 1.98 8.23 -3.14
CA LEU A 43 1.60 7.62 -4.42
C LEU A 43 1.46 6.10 -4.28
N ASN A 44 0.32 5.59 -4.70
CA ASN A 44 0.03 4.17 -4.81
C ASN A 44 -0.34 3.79 -6.25
N TYR A 45 -0.25 2.51 -6.58
CA TYR A 45 -0.62 2.00 -7.91
C TYR A 45 -2.08 2.35 -8.27
N LYS A 46 -2.96 2.34 -7.27
CA LYS A 46 -4.38 2.70 -7.43
C LYS A 46 -4.56 4.16 -7.85
N ASP A 47 -3.75 5.08 -7.33
CA ASP A 47 -3.79 6.49 -7.72
C ASP A 47 -3.43 6.66 -9.19
N ALA A 48 -2.45 5.90 -9.68
CA ALA A 48 -2.08 5.93 -11.07
C ALA A 48 -3.17 5.35 -11.99
N LEU A 49 -3.87 4.32 -11.55
CA LEU A 49 -5.05 3.80 -12.26
C LEU A 49 -6.20 4.83 -12.29
N SER A 50 -6.46 5.51 -11.16
CA SER A 50 -7.42 6.63 -11.10
C SER A 50 -7.03 7.74 -12.08
N ALA A 51 -5.77 8.17 -12.04
CA ALA A 51 -5.23 9.27 -12.86
C ALA A 51 -5.15 8.96 -14.37
N THR A 52 -5.36 7.71 -14.76
CA THR A 52 -5.43 7.26 -16.16
C THR A 52 -6.82 6.80 -16.58
N GLY A 53 -7.82 7.03 -15.75
CA GLY A 53 -9.22 6.78 -16.09
C GLY A 53 -9.63 5.31 -16.07
N ASN A 54 -8.96 4.48 -15.25
CA ASN A 54 -9.37 3.08 -15.09
C ASN A 54 -10.77 3.02 -14.44
N PRO A 55 -11.80 2.47 -15.13
CA PRO A 55 -13.18 2.50 -14.64
C PRO A 55 -13.42 1.59 -13.43
N GLY A 56 -12.48 0.69 -13.11
CA GLY A 56 -12.48 -0.11 -11.89
C GLY A 56 -12.06 0.69 -10.66
N VAL A 57 -11.52 1.91 -10.83
CA VAL A 57 -11.06 2.77 -9.73
C VAL A 57 -11.86 4.07 -9.69
N SER A 58 -11.87 4.86 -10.76
CA SER A 58 -12.58 6.15 -10.79
C SER A 58 -13.48 6.25 -12.03
N ARG A 59 -14.69 6.77 -11.82
CA ARG A 59 -15.71 6.87 -12.89
C ARG A 59 -16.16 8.30 -13.15
N ASN A 60 -16.00 9.18 -12.17
CA ASN A 60 -16.46 10.56 -12.23
C ASN A 60 -15.27 11.50 -12.45
N PHE A 61 -15.33 12.33 -13.48
CA PHE A 61 -14.31 13.31 -13.83
C PHE A 61 -14.97 14.67 -14.08
N PRO A 62 -14.31 15.81 -13.78
CA PRO A 62 -12.92 15.93 -13.30
C PRO A 62 -12.74 15.35 -11.89
N HIS A 63 -11.52 14.85 -11.58
CA HIS A 63 -11.23 14.15 -10.33
C HIS A 63 -9.83 14.47 -9.80
N THR A 64 -9.65 14.48 -8.48
CA THR A 64 -8.35 14.57 -7.80
C THR A 64 -8.03 13.22 -7.17
N PRO A 65 -6.98 12.49 -7.64
CA PRO A 65 -6.53 11.23 -7.05
C PRO A 65 -5.88 11.41 -5.67
N GLY A 66 -5.40 10.31 -5.10
CA GLY A 66 -4.69 10.25 -3.82
C GLY A 66 -5.51 9.53 -2.75
N ILE A 67 -5.28 8.20 -2.60
CA ILE A 67 -6.02 7.37 -1.62
C ILE A 67 -5.47 7.51 -0.20
N ASP A 68 -4.45 8.32 -0.01
CA ASP A 68 -3.77 8.59 1.26
C ASP A 68 -3.71 10.09 1.53
N ALA A 69 -3.90 10.49 2.78
CA ALA A 69 -3.68 11.85 3.24
C ALA A 69 -3.31 11.88 4.72
N ALA A 70 -2.39 12.76 5.09
CA ALA A 70 -2.13 13.14 6.48
C ALA A 70 -2.09 14.66 6.59
N GLY A 71 -2.75 15.20 7.60
CA GLY A 71 -2.87 16.64 7.72
C GLY A 71 -3.50 17.06 9.03
N ILE A 72 -3.90 18.32 9.06
CA ILE A 72 -4.46 18.98 10.23
C ILE A 72 -5.94 19.28 9.98
N VAL A 73 -6.77 18.98 10.96
CA VAL A 73 -8.20 19.28 10.94
C VAL A 73 -8.41 20.79 10.93
N VAL A 74 -9.19 21.26 9.98
CA VAL A 74 -9.63 22.66 9.86
C VAL A 74 -11.00 22.86 10.49
N SER A 75 -11.92 21.91 10.26
CA SER A 75 -13.23 21.87 10.89
C SER A 75 -13.80 20.45 10.92
N CYS A 76 -14.63 20.16 11.88
CA CYS A 76 -15.38 18.92 12.00
C CYS A 76 -16.79 19.22 12.51
N ASP A 77 -17.81 18.69 11.81
CA ASP A 77 -19.22 19.01 12.12
C ASP A 77 -19.84 18.03 13.14
N ASP A 78 -19.16 16.93 13.49
CA ASP A 78 -19.70 15.83 14.32
C ASP A 78 -18.92 15.54 15.61
N ASP A 79 -18.12 16.45 16.11
CA ASP A 79 -17.38 16.38 17.37
C ASP A 79 -16.37 15.22 17.51
N ARG A 80 -16.06 14.48 16.42
CA ARG A 80 -15.04 13.38 16.45
C ARG A 80 -13.63 13.90 16.53
N PHE A 81 -13.40 15.06 15.97
CA PHE A 81 -12.10 15.73 15.94
C PHE A 81 -12.28 17.20 16.24
N SER A 82 -11.23 17.82 16.77
CA SER A 82 -11.14 19.26 17.01
C SER A 82 -10.26 19.94 15.96
N GLU A 83 -10.49 21.22 15.72
CA GLU A 83 -9.57 22.04 14.93
C GLU A 83 -8.15 21.95 15.50
N GLY A 84 -7.18 21.69 14.62
CA GLY A 84 -5.77 21.50 14.99
C GLY A 84 -5.36 20.05 15.23
N ASP A 85 -6.27 19.10 15.31
CA ASP A 85 -5.92 17.68 15.45
C ASP A 85 -5.16 17.17 14.23
N GLU A 86 -4.13 16.37 14.46
CA GLU A 86 -3.39 15.66 13.41
C GLU A 86 -4.08 14.34 13.08
N VAL A 87 -4.39 14.13 11.80
CA VAL A 87 -5.15 12.95 11.34
C VAL A 87 -4.52 12.29 10.13
N ILE A 88 -4.84 11.00 9.99
CA ILE A 88 -4.45 10.12 8.88
C ILE A 88 -5.73 9.61 8.22
N VAL A 89 -5.76 9.58 6.89
CA VAL A 89 -6.83 8.98 6.10
C VAL A 89 -6.20 8.05 5.07
N THR A 90 -6.61 6.79 5.06
CA THR A 90 -6.13 5.79 4.08
C THR A 90 -7.28 4.90 3.65
N GLY A 91 -7.43 4.68 2.35
CA GLY A 91 -8.45 3.77 1.81
C GLY A 91 -9.85 4.39 1.71
N TYR A 92 -10.86 3.59 1.95
CA TYR A 92 -12.28 3.91 1.68
C TYR A 92 -12.46 4.38 0.22
N ASP A 93 -13.23 5.43 -0.02
CA ASP A 93 -13.43 6.00 -1.36
C ASP A 93 -12.54 7.22 -1.65
N LEU A 94 -11.62 7.58 -0.73
CA LEU A 94 -10.68 8.69 -0.92
C LEU A 94 -9.86 8.48 -2.20
N GLY A 95 -9.78 9.51 -3.05
CA GLY A 95 -9.01 9.45 -4.29
C GLY A 95 -9.55 8.51 -5.37
N MET A 96 -10.73 7.90 -5.14
CA MET A 96 -11.43 7.05 -6.11
C MET A 96 -12.60 7.79 -6.77
N ASN A 97 -13.69 8.05 -6.05
CA ASN A 97 -14.79 8.91 -6.51
C ASN A 97 -14.98 10.13 -5.60
N THR A 98 -14.30 10.16 -4.45
CA THR A 98 -14.16 11.31 -3.55
C THR A 98 -12.82 11.98 -3.81
N ALA A 99 -12.76 13.31 -3.87
CA ALA A 99 -11.52 14.05 -4.10
C ALA A 99 -10.45 13.66 -3.07
N GLY A 100 -9.26 13.30 -3.56
CA GLY A 100 -8.21 12.64 -2.80
C GLY A 100 -7.06 13.54 -2.37
N GLY A 101 -6.05 12.92 -1.77
CA GLY A 101 -4.91 13.56 -1.12
C GLY A 101 -3.90 14.23 -2.06
N PHE A 102 -4.10 14.21 -3.39
CA PHE A 102 -3.29 15.01 -4.31
C PHE A 102 -3.83 16.44 -4.46
N GLY A 103 -4.33 16.99 -3.37
CA GLY A 103 -4.76 18.37 -3.19
C GLY A 103 -4.50 18.85 -1.77
N GLU A 104 -4.25 20.16 -1.60
CA GLU A 104 -3.92 20.75 -0.30
C GLU A 104 -5.07 20.67 0.72
N TYR A 105 -6.30 20.37 0.28
CA TYR A 105 -7.46 20.15 1.13
C TYR A 105 -8.29 18.96 0.65
N ILE A 106 -8.83 18.22 1.62
CA ILE A 106 -9.86 17.20 1.40
C ILE A 106 -11.04 17.43 2.33
N ARG A 107 -12.25 17.04 1.90
CA ARG A 107 -13.44 16.97 2.75
C ARG A 107 -14.04 15.57 2.64
N ILE A 108 -14.24 14.92 3.79
CA ILE A 108 -14.57 13.50 3.90
C ILE A 108 -15.56 13.24 5.04
N PRO A 109 -16.21 12.08 5.08
CA PRO A 109 -16.84 11.55 6.29
C PRO A 109 -15.80 11.41 7.41
N SER A 110 -16.11 11.86 8.62
CA SER A 110 -15.17 11.86 9.75
C SER A 110 -14.75 10.46 10.20
N GLU A 111 -15.60 9.46 9.99
CA GLU A 111 -15.33 8.06 10.31
C GLU A 111 -14.23 7.42 9.46
N TRP A 112 -13.77 8.07 8.38
CA TRP A 112 -12.62 7.60 7.60
C TRP A 112 -11.27 7.99 8.21
N ALA A 113 -11.27 9.00 9.06
CA ALA A 113 -10.04 9.50 9.66
C ALA A 113 -9.65 8.71 10.93
N VAL A 114 -8.36 8.64 11.14
CA VAL A 114 -7.72 8.12 12.35
C VAL A 114 -6.89 9.25 12.95
N ALA A 115 -7.00 9.46 14.27
CA ALA A 115 -6.07 10.34 14.98
C ALA A 115 -4.64 9.82 14.76
N LYS A 116 -3.72 10.70 14.38
CA LYS A 116 -2.32 10.31 14.16
C LYS A 116 -1.73 9.75 15.46
N PRO A 117 -1.17 8.52 15.47
CA PRO A 117 -0.52 7.98 16.65
C PRO A 117 0.67 8.83 17.08
N GLU A 118 0.91 8.97 18.39
CA GLU A 118 2.01 9.78 18.94
C GLU A 118 3.40 9.35 18.43
N GLY A 119 3.59 8.07 18.16
CA GLY A 119 4.87 7.52 17.68
C GLY A 119 5.24 7.88 16.23
N LEU A 120 4.36 8.54 15.46
CA LEU A 120 4.59 8.90 14.06
C LEU A 120 4.41 10.41 13.84
N SER A 121 5.19 10.98 12.92
CA SER A 121 4.92 12.27 12.31
C SER A 121 3.92 12.13 11.15
N LEU A 122 3.31 13.24 10.67
CA LEU A 122 2.49 13.24 9.46
C LEU A 122 3.27 12.70 8.24
N LYS A 123 4.56 13.06 8.14
CA LYS A 123 5.46 12.56 7.09
C LYS A 123 5.60 11.03 7.16
N GLU A 124 6.03 10.49 8.30
CA GLU A 124 6.20 9.04 8.51
C GLU A 124 4.90 8.27 8.25
N SER A 125 3.75 8.84 8.67
CA SER A 125 2.44 8.23 8.42
C SER A 125 2.15 8.06 6.93
N MET A 126 2.60 8.99 6.08
CA MET A 126 2.40 8.92 4.64
C MET A 126 3.49 8.15 3.91
N VAL A 127 4.69 8.02 4.47
CA VAL A 127 5.65 7.02 3.99
C VAL A 127 5.07 5.61 4.15
N ILE A 128 4.42 5.34 5.28
CA ILE A 128 3.65 4.11 5.51
C ILE A 128 2.47 4.07 4.52
N GLY A 129 1.54 5.01 4.62
CA GLY A 129 0.35 5.11 3.79
C GLY A 129 -0.44 3.80 3.66
N THR A 130 -1.27 3.69 2.65
CA THR A 130 -2.00 2.45 2.32
C THR A 130 -1.05 1.28 2.05
N ALA A 131 0.10 1.51 1.42
CA ALA A 131 1.03 0.42 1.09
C ALA A 131 1.66 -0.19 2.33
N GLY A 132 2.17 0.63 3.27
CA GLY A 132 2.74 0.13 4.52
C GLY A 132 1.67 -0.44 5.45
N PHE A 133 0.47 0.14 5.47
CA PHE A 133 -0.67 -0.40 6.19
C PHE A 133 -1.06 -1.80 5.66
N THR A 134 -1.08 -1.99 4.34
CA THR A 134 -1.32 -3.29 3.70
C THR A 134 -0.22 -4.30 4.04
N ALA A 135 1.04 -3.86 4.05
CA ALA A 135 2.16 -4.69 4.49
C ALA A 135 1.99 -5.13 5.96
N GLY A 136 1.63 -4.20 6.83
CA GLY A 136 1.36 -4.50 8.24
C GLY A 136 0.21 -5.48 8.45
N LEU A 137 -0.91 -5.31 7.71
CA LEU A 137 -2.03 -6.28 7.73
C LEU A 137 -1.57 -7.67 7.27
N SER A 138 -0.71 -7.73 6.24
CA SER A 138 -0.16 -8.99 5.73
C SER A 138 0.70 -9.69 6.79
N VAL A 139 1.59 -8.95 7.45
CA VAL A 139 2.40 -9.50 8.55
C VAL A 139 1.52 -9.94 9.71
N LEU A 140 0.52 -9.12 10.11
CA LEU A 140 -0.42 -9.45 11.17
C LEU A 140 -1.20 -10.74 10.85
N GLY A 141 -1.63 -10.90 9.60
CA GLY A 141 -2.29 -12.12 9.13
C GLY A 141 -1.43 -13.37 9.31
N LEU A 142 -0.12 -13.30 9.00
CA LEU A 142 0.82 -14.41 9.24
C LEU A 142 0.98 -14.69 10.74
N VAL A 143 1.16 -13.65 11.57
CA VAL A 143 1.30 -13.76 13.02
C VAL A 143 0.06 -14.40 13.66
N GLU A 144 -1.13 -13.92 13.33
CA GLU A 144 -2.40 -14.42 13.84
C GLU A 144 -2.70 -15.85 13.37
N HIS A 145 -2.17 -16.24 12.20
CA HIS A 145 -2.21 -17.64 11.73
C HIS A 145 -1.18 -18.53 12.43
N GLY A 146 -0.36 -17.97 13.33
CA GLY A 146 0.63 -18.73 14.09
C GLY A 146 1.94 -18.96 13.32
N VAL A 147 2.24 -18.24 12.26
CA VAL A 147 3.56 -18.25 11.61
C VAL A 147 4.51 -17.43 12.48
N THR A 148 5.46 -18.10 13.15
CA THR A 148 6.45 -17.48 14.04
C THR A 148 7.86 -17.49 13.42
N PRO A 149 8.79 -16.62 13.85
CA PRO A 149 10.13 -16.51 13.27
C PRO A 149 10.95 -17.82 13.27
N ASP A 150 10.74 -18.70 14.22
CA ASP A 150 11.43 -19.99 14.34
C ASP A 150 10.92 -21.07 13.36
N LYS A 151 9.80 -20.83 12.68
CA LYS A 151 9.24 -21.80 11.72
C LYS A 151 9.95 -21.82 10.38
N GLY A 152 10.71 -20.79 10.04
CA GLY A 152 11.49 -20.73 8.79
C GLY A 152 11.39 -19.40 8.05
N GLU A 153 11.78 -19.43 6.79
CA GLU A 153 11.84 -18.24 5.94
C GLU A 153 10.46 -17.78 5.49
N ILE A 154 10.28 -16.46 5.35
CA ILE A 154 9.10 -15.82 4.76
C ILE A 154 9.46 -15.28 3.38
N LEU A 155 8.71 -15.70 2.36
CA LEU A 155 8.83 -15.15 1.00
C LEU A 155 8.03 -13.85 0.88
N VAL A 156 8.64 -12.82 0.29
CA VAL A 156 7.93 -11.60 -0.12
C VAL A 156 8.06 -11.43 -1.63
N THR A 157 6.95 -11.49 -2.38
CA THR A 157 6.95 -11.21 -3.82
C THR A 157 6.76 -9.73 -4.09
N GLY A 158 7.28 -9.23 -5.22
CA GLY A 158 7.23 -7.80 -5.53
C GLY A 158 7.97 -6.94 -4.49
N ALA A 159 9.03 -7.49 -3.91
CA ALA A 159 9.72 -6.97 -2.74
C ALA A 159 10.26 -5.54 -2.89
N THR A 160 10.56 -5.06 -4.11
CA THR A 160 11.00 -3.68 -4.36
C THR A 160 9.86 -2.67 -4.45
N GLY A 161 8.60 -3.11 -4.53
CA GLY A 161 7.43 -2.23 -4.61
C GLY A 161 7.04 -1.63 -3.27
N GLY A 162 6.06 -0.70 -3.29
CA GLY A 162 5.64 0.04 -2.10
C GLY A 162 5.19 -0.85 -0.94
N VAL A 163 4.38 -1.89 -1.19
CA VAL A 163 3.94 -2.85 -0.16
C VAL A 163 5.08 -3.79 0.20
N GLY A 164 5.74 -4.37 -0.82
CA GLY A 164 6.76 -5.41 -0.61
C GLY A 164 7.96 -4.92 0.19
N SER A 165 8.48 -3.72 -0.09
CA SER A 165 9.63 -3.16 0.64
C SER A 165 9.33 -2.90 2.11
N VAL A 166 8.15 -2.38 2.41
CA VAL A 166 7.72 -2.18 3.80
C VAL A 166 7.47 -3.53 4.49
N ALA A 167 6.90 -4.52 3.78
CA ALA A 167 6.71 -5.87 4.32
C ALA A 167 8.06 -6.53 4.70
N VAL A 168 9.09 -6.41 3.83
CA VAL A 168 10.45 -6.88 4.14
C VAL A 168 10.96 -6.24 5.42
N ALA A 169 10.85 -4.91 5.55
CA ALA A 169 11.35 -4.18 6.71
C ALA A 169 10.58 -4.54 8.02
N ILE A 170 9.25 -4.63 7.97
CA ILE A 170 8.45 -5.02 9.15
C ILE A 170 8.78 -6.45 9.57
N LEU A 171 8.84 -7.40 8.63
CA LEU A 171 9.19 -8.80 8.93
C LEU A 171 10.58 -8.91 9.55
N ALA A 172 11.58 -8.25 8.98
CA ALA A 172 12.94 -8.23 9.51
C ALA A 172 12.99 -7.66 10.94
N LYS A 173 12.32 -6.52 11.19
CA LYS A 173 12.20 -5.93 12.53
C LYS A 173 11.51 -6.85 13.52
N ALA A 174 10.51 -7.62 13.06
CA ALA A 174 9.81 -8.61 13.87
C ALA A 174 10.58 -9.93 14.05
N GLY A 175 11.82 -10.02 13.54
CA GLY A 175 12.73 -11.15 13.76
C GLY A 175 12.59 -12.30 12.74
N TYR A 176 11.83 -12.11 11.65
CA TYR A 176 11.70 -13.12 10.61
C TYR A 176 12.90 -13.14 9.65
N SER A 177 13.24 -14.32 9.15
CA SER A 177 14.17 -14.52 8.03
C SER A 177 13.44 -14.28 6.70
N VAL A 178 13.78 -13.20 5.98
CA VAL A 178 13.03 -12.76 4.81
C VAL A 178 13.76 -13.10 3.51
N VAL A 179 13.08 -13.80 2.60
CA VAL A 179 13.50 -14.03 1.22
C VAL A 179 12.71 -13.05 0.32
N ALA A 180 13.40 -12.11 -0.28
CA ALA A 180 12.80 -11.08 -1.12
C ALA A 180 12.86 -11.50 -2.60
N CYS A 181 11.69 -11.61 -3.27
CA CYS A 181 11.61 -11.89 -4.70
C CYS A 181 11.35 -10.61 -5.49
N THR A 182 12.22 -10.32 -6.46
CA THR A 182 12.13 -9.14 -7.31
C THR A 182 12.49 -9.43 -8.76
N GLY A 183 11.94 -8.65 -9.68
CA GLY A 183 12.39 -8.59 -11.09
C GLY A 183 13.52 -7.58 -11.32
N LYS A 184 13.98 -6.89 -10.28
CA LYS A 184 14.97 -5.80 -10.32
C LYS A 184 16.19 -6.21 -9.51
N LYS A 185 17.05 -7.08 -10.08
CA LYS A 185 18.23 -7.62 -9.38
C LYS A 185 19.21 -6.51 -8.95
N GLU A 186 19.25 -5.42 -9.68
CA GLU A 186 20.04 -4.22 -9.36
C GLU A 186 19.68 -3.57 -8.01
N HIS A 187 18.50 -3.89 -7.46
CA HIS A 187 18.04 -3.43 -6.15
C HIS A 187 18.32 -4.42 -4.99
N GLU A 188 19.22 -5.40 -5.18
CA GLU A 188 19.57 -6.36 -4.14
C GLU A 188 20.10 -5.68 -2.88
N SER A 189 20.99 -4.68 -3.02
CA SER A 189 21.52 -3.91 -1.90
C SER A 189 20.44 -3.17 -1.11
N PHE A 190 19.46 -2.61 -1.81
CA PHE A 190 18.29 -1.96 -1.19
C PHE A 190 17.48 -2.96 -0.35
N LEU A 191 17.18 -4.15 -0.89
CA LEU A 191 16.41 -5.15 -0.15
C LEU A 191 17.18 -5.72 1.04
N THR A 192 18.49 -5.89 0.90
CA THR A 192 19.37 -6.34 1.98
C THR A 192 19.46 -5.29 3.10
N SER A 193 19.51 -3.99 2.77
CA SER A 193 19.49 -2.92 3.78
C SER A 193 18.17 -2.86 4.56
N LEU A 194 17.06 -3.33 3.98
CA LEU A 194 15.78 -3.47 4.65
C LEU A 194 15.70 -4.74 5.54
N GLY A 195 16.71 -5.61 5.50
CA GLY A 195 16.80 -6.81 6.32
C GLY A 195 16.46 -8.12 5.61
N ALA A 196 16.35 -8.13 4.27
CA ALA A 196 16.25 -9.38 3.53
C ALA A 196 17.55 -10.18 3.69
N ILE A 197 17.45 -11.46 4.09
CA ILE A 197 18.61 -12.36 4.21
C ILE A 197 19.00 -12.98 2.88
N LYS A 198 18.08 -12.98 1.91
CA LYS A 198 18.28 -13.51 0.57
C LYS A 198 17.39 -12.75 -0.41
N VAL A 199 17.94 -12.49 -1.60
CA VAL A 199 17.19 -11.93 -2.73
C VAL A 199 17.20 -12.96 -3.86
N ILE A 200 16.02 -13.25 -4.41
CA ILE A 200 15.82 -14.15 -5.54
C ILE A 200 15.14 -13.41 -6.69
N THR A 201 15.40 -13.87 -7.90
CA THR A 201 14.76 -13.37 -9.11
C THR A 201 13.38 -13.98 -9.33
N ARG A 202 12.61 -13.38 -10.23
CA ARG A 202 11.33 -13.93 -10.68
C ARG A 202 11.50 -15.29 -11.34
N ASP A 203 12.57 -15.47 -12.14
CA ASP A 203 12.84 -16.72 -12.86
C ASP A 203 13.18 -17.84 -11.88
N GLU A 204 13.98 -17.56 -10.83
CA GLU A 204 14.26 -18.54 -9.77
C GLU A 204 12.98 -18.95 -9.03
N LEU A 205 12.07 -18.01 -8.73
CA LEU A 205 10.79 -18.36 -8.10
C LEU A 205 9.89 -19.19 -9.01
N LEU A 206 9.92 -18.94 -10.33
CA LEU A 206 9.09 -19.64 -11.31
C LEU A 206 9.68 -20.98 -11.77
N GLU A 207 10.83 -21.39 -11.26
CA GLU A 207 11.36 -22.72 -11.54
C GLU A 207 10.36 -23.82 -11.18
N ASN A 208 10.22 -24.81 -12.05
CA ASN A 208 9.28 -25.93 -11.87
C ASN A 208 7.80 -25.52 -11.71
N LYS A 209 7.39 -24.41 -12.30
CA LYS A 209 6.03 -23.89 -12.19
C LYS A 209 4.93 -24.87 -12.62
N GLU A 210 5.26 -25.81 -13.50
CA GLU A 210 4.35 -26.84 -13.99
C GLU A 210 3.97 -27.89 -12.92
N ARG A 211 4.75 -27.99 -11.85
CA ARG A 211 4.47 -28.97 -10.80
C ARG A 211 3.28 -28.51 -9.96
N PRO A 212 2.36 -29.42 -9.59
CA PRO A 212 1.20 -29.08 -8.76
C PRO A 212 1.59 -28.75 -7.31
N MET A 213 2.76 -29.21 -6.84
CA MET A 213 3.38 -28.93 -5.56
C MET A 213 4.90 -28.82 -5.70
N LEU A 214 5.51 -27.96 -4.88
CA LEU A 214 6.95 -27.80 -4.77
C LEU A 214 7.49 -28.41 -3.46
N LYS A 215 8.79 -28.50 -3.32
CA LYS A 215 9.41 -28.80 -2.02
C LYS A 215 9.03 -27.70 -1.03
N GLU A 216 8.71 -28.07 0.20
CA GLU A 216 8.49 -27.14 1.30
C GLU A 216 9.72 -26.26 1.53
N GLN A 217 9.55 -24.96 1.50
CA GLN A 217 10.64 -24.00 1.60
C GLN A 217 10.31 -22.87 2.55
N TYR A 218 9.11 -22.30 2.49
CA TYR A 218 8.74 -21.10 3.24
C TYR A 218 7.74 -21.42 4.34
N ALA A 219 7.93 -20.89 5.54
CA ALA A 219 6.95 -20.96 6.62
C ALA A 219 5.67 -20.16 6.28
N GLY A 220 5.83 -19.13 5.47
CA GLY A 220 4.74 -18.32 4.95
C GLY A 220 5.19 -17.41 3.81
N ALA A 221 4.25 -16.67 3.24
CA ALA A 221 4.57 -15.70 2.20
C ALA A 221 3.66 -14.48 2.24
N ILE A 222 4.18 -13.35 1.77
CA ILE A 222 3.41 -12.14 1.48
C ILE A 222 3.47 -11.92 -0.03
N ASP A 223 2.33 -12.05 -0.70
CA ASP A 223 2.24 -11.81 -2.14
C ASP A 223 1.63 -10.45 -2.45
N THR A 224 2.37 -9.66 -3.23
CA THR A 224 1.96 -8.33 -3.70
C THR A 224 1.77 -8.25 -5.21
N VAL A 225 1.84 -9.38 -5.91
CA VAL A 225 1.94 -9.45 -7.37
C VAL A 225 0.82 -10.25 -8.02
N GLY A 226 0.35 -11.32 -7.37
CA GLY A 226 -0.67 -12.22 -7.90
C GLY A 226 -0.15 -13.22 -8.94
N GLY A 227 -1.07 -13.87 -9.63
CA GLY A 227 -0.79 -14.78 -10.75
C GLY A 227 0.09 -15.97 -10.39
N GLU A 228 1.04 -16.27 -11.29
CA GLU A 228 1.96 -17.41 -11.12
C GLU A 228 2.86 -17.26 -9.89
N TYR A 229 3.20 -16.02 -9.47
CA TYR A 229 4.03 -15.76 -8.28
C TYR A 229 3.31 -16.19 -7.00
N LEU A 230 2.04 -15.82 -6.87
CA LEU A 230 1.18 -16.27 -5.77
C LEU A 230 1.01 -17.79 -5.78
N ALA A 231 0.79 -18.39 -6.97
CA ALA A 231 0.68 -19.83 -7.11
C ALA A 231 1.95 -20.55 -6.64
N GLN A 232 3.14 -20.05 -7.01
CA GLN A 232 4.42 -20.62 -6.58
C GLN A 232 4.64 -20.48 -5.06
N ALA A 233 4.31 -19.31 -4.49
CA ALA A 233 4.37 -19.12 -3.05
C ALA A 233 3.52 -20.17 -2.30
N ILE A 234 2.26 -20.39 -2.74
CA ILE A 234 1.36 -21.40 -2.16
C ILE A 234 1.96 -22.81 -2.29
N LYS A 235 2.47 -23.18 -3.49
CA LYS A 235 3.03 -24.51 -3.74
C LYS A 235 4.29 -24.82 -2.91
N ALA A 236 5.08 -23.78 -2.56
CA ALA A 236 6.32 -23.90 -1.81
C ALA A 236 6.16 -23.70 -0.29
N THR A 237 4.96 -23.34 0.17
CA THR A 237 4.68 -23.13 1.60
C THR A 237 4.68 -24.47 2.35
N GLN A 238 5.25 -24.46 3.55
CA GLN A 238 5.37 -25.60 4.45
C GLN A 238 4.01 -26.01 5.04
N TYR A 239 3.99 -27.20 5.65
CA TYR A 239 2.82 -27.72 6.36
C TYR A 239 2.31 -26.73 7.41
N GLY A 240 1.01 -26.40 7.35
CA GLY A 240 0.35 -25.45 8.26
C GLY A 240 0.78 -23.99 8.11
N GLY A 241 1.50 -23.65 7.03
CA GLY A 241 1.88 -22.28 6.73
C GLY A 241 0.76 -21.46 6.12
N ALA A 242 1.00 -20.15 5.96
CA ALA A 242 0.03 -19.23 5.39
C ALA A 242 0.65 -18.31 4.32
N VAL A 243 -0.16 -17.95 3.33
CA VAL A 243 0.18 -16.98 2.30
C VAL A 243 -0.84 -15.86 2.36
N THR A 244 -0.39 -14.61 2.50
CA THR A 244 -1.26 -13.44 2.36
C THR A 244 -1.19 -12.92 0.93
N CYS A 245 -2.31 -12.46 0.38
CA CYS A 245 -2.34 -11.84 -0.95
C CYS A 245 -3.07 -10.49 -0.92
N CYS A 246 -2.44 -9.49 -1.54
CA CYS A 246 -2.97 -8.13 -1.60
C CYS A 246 -2.78 -7.45 -2.95
N GLY A 247 -2.08 -8.10 -3.90
CA GLY A 247 -1.75 -7.51 -5.19
C GLY A 247 -2.16 -8.35 -6.38
N LEU A 248 -2.27 -7.70 -7.55
CA LEU A 248 -2.67 -8.31 -8.82
C LEU A 248 -1.91 -7.71 -10.03
N THR A 249 -0.74 -7.13 -9.78
CA THR A 249 0.02 -6.42 -10.84
C THR A 249 0.52 -7.33 -11.96
N ALA A 250 0.71 -8.63 -11.71
CA ALA A 250 1.01 -9.62 -12.74
C ALA A 250 -0.26 -10.24 -13.33
N SER A 251 -1.21 -10.66 -12.49
CA SER A 251 -2.50 -11.20 -12.90
C SER A 251 -3.46 -11.22 -11.70
N ALA A 252 -4.75 -11.09 -11.99
CA ALA A 252 -5.82 -11.33 -11.03
C ALA A 252 -6.18 -12.81 -10.91
N ASP A 253 -5.75 -13.65 -11.86
CA ASP A 253 -6.06 -15.07 -11.88
C ASP A 253 -5.11 -15.87 -10.99
N LEU A 254 -5.64 -16.84 -10.27
CA LEU A 254 -4.88 -17.78 -9.46
C LEU A 254 -5.09 -19.19 -9.97
N ASN A 255 -4.08 -19.73 -10.64
CA ASN A 255 -4.11 -21.11 -11.15
C ASN A 255 -3.26 -22.02 -10.24
N VAL A 256 -3.90 -22.69 -9.29
CA VAL A 256 -3.26 -23.61 -8.34
C VAL A 256 -4.18 -24.82 -8.11
N SER A 257 -3.58 -26.00 -7.94
CA SER A 257 -4.34 -27.21 -7.54
C SER A 257 -4.73 -27.12 -6.05
N VAL A 258 -5.68 -27.96 -5.63
CA VAL A 258 -6.06 -28.04 -4.20
C VAL A 258 -5.02 -28.75 -3.33
N PHE A 259 -3.99 -29.36 -3.89
CA PHE A 259 -3.00 -30.15 -3.15
C PHE A 259 -2.30 -29.41 -2.02
N PRO A 260 -1.79 -28.17 -2.16
CA PRO A 260 -1.21 -27.46 -1.05
C PRO A 260 -2.16 -27.29 0.15
N PHE A 261 -3.44 -27.08 -0.14
CA PHE A 261 -4.47 -26.87 0.89
C PHE A 261 -4.81 -28.18 1.62
N ILE A 262 -5.09 -29.27 0.90
CA ILE A 262 -5.56 -30.51 1.51
C ILE A 262 -4.44 -31.42 2.04
N LEU A 263 -3.21 -31.32 1.48
CA LEU A 263 -2.08 -32.17 1.88
C LEU A 263 -1.15 -31.50 2.87
N ARG A 264 -1.10 -30.18 2.90
CA ARG A 264 -0.25 -29.39 3.81
C ARG A 264 -0.99 -28.42 4.69
N GLY A 265 -2.31 -28.29 4.55
CA GLY A 265 -3.10 -27.34 5.33
C GLY A 265 -2.66 -25.88 5.13
N VAL A 266 -2.12 -25.55 3.94
CA VAL A 266 -1.73 -24.16 3.62
C VAL A 266 -2.98 -23.29 3.61
N SER A 267 -2.90 -22.11 4.21
CA SER A 267 -3.97 -21.12 4.19
C SER A 267 -3.64 -19.97 3.23
N LEU A 268 -4.63 -19.52 2.45
CA LEU A 268 -4.56 -18.31 1.65
C LEU A 268 -5.42 -17.24 2.32
N LEU A 269 -4.80 -16.11 2.70
CA LEU A 269 -5.42 -15.02 3.43
C LEU A 269 -5.51 -13.78 2.54
N GLY A 270 -6.72 -13.35 2.19
CA GLY A 270 -6.94 -12.09 1.48
C GLY A 270 -6.75 -10.89 2.41
N ILE A 271 -6.06 -9.86 1.91
CA ILE A 271 -5.78 -8.63 2.66
C ILE A 271 -6.50 -7.45 2.00
N ASP A 272 -7.54 -6.95 2.66
CA ASP A 272 -8.23 -5.71 2.29
C ASP A 272 -7.87 -4.58 3.24
N SER A 273 -7.05 -3.65 2.76
CA SER A 273 -6.70 -2.42 3.49
C SER A 273 -7.69 -1.28 3.24
N VAL A 274 -8.52 -1.38 2.20
CA VAL A 274 -9.44 -0.30 1.78
C VAL A 274 -10.62 -0.19 2.74
N GLN A 275 -11.33 -1.31 2.96
CA GLN A 275 -12.51 -1.37 3.82
C GLN A 275 -12.20 -1.98 5.20
N CYS A 276 -10.91 -1.99 5.58
CA CYS A 276 -10.50 -2.48 6.90
C CYS A 276 -11.32 -1.77 8.00
N PRO A 277 -12.04 -2.51 8.85
CA PRO A 277 -12.84 -1.92 9.92
C PRO A 277 -11.99 -1.09 10.90
N MET A 278 -12.60 -0.10 11.56
CA MET A 278 -11.87 0.82 12.45
C MET A 278 -11.12 0.12 13.59
N PRO A 279 -11.68 -0.87 14.33
CA PRO A 279 -10.94 -1.49 15.44
C PRO A 279 -9.63 -2.16 15.03
N PRO A 280 -9.56 -3.05 14.02
CA PRO A 280 -8.28 -3.59 13.54
C PRO A 280 -7.40 -2.53 12.89
N ARG A 281 -7.95 -1.49 12.24
CA ARG A 281 -7.21 -0.36 11.67
C ARG A 281 -6.43 0.39 12.74
N LEU A 282 -7.08 0.78 13.84
CA LEU A 282 -6.44 1.45 14.97
C LEU A 282 -5.34 0.58 15.60
N LYS A 283 -5.64 -0.69 15.89
CA LYS A 283 -4.66 -1.65 16.43
C LYS A 283 -3.40 -1.74 15.57
N LEU A 284 -3.56 -1.74 14.24
CA LEU A 284 -2.41 -1.81 13.34
C LEU A 284 -1.63 -0.48 13.30
N TRP A 285 -2.30 0.67 13.24
CA TRP A 285 -1.61 1.96 13.29
C TRP A 285 -0.80 2.12 14.59
N ASP A 286 -1.34 1.67 15.74
CA ASP A 286 -0.61 1.66 17.01
C ASP A 286 0.64 0.77 16.95
N LYS A 287 0.55 -0.42 16.32
CA LYS A 287 1.72 -1.29 16.11
C LYS A 287 2.76 -0.65 15.19
N LEU A 288 2.35 -0.03 14.11
CA LEU A 288 3.24 0.65 13.16
C LEU A 288 3.91 1.89 13.78
N ALA A 289 3.29 2.48 14.79
CA ALA A 289 3.83 3.60 15.55
C ALA A 289 4.73 3.18 16.74
N SER A 290 4.73 1.91 17.12
CA SER A 290 5.41 1.39 18.31
C SER A 290 6.29 0.17 18.00
N GLU A 291 5.79 -1.04 18.22
CA GLU A 291 6.52 -2.30 18.08
C GLU A 291 7.14 -2.50 16.69
N TRP A 292 6.41 -2.11 15.64
CA TRP A 292 6.83 -2.24 14.24
C TRP A 292 7.26 -0.91 13.62
N LYS A 293 7.53 0.11 14.44
CA LYS A 293 8.04 1.39 13.94
C LYS A 293 9.37 1.18 13.22
N LEU A 294 9.42 1.58 11.94
CA LEU A 294 10.59 1.46 11.11
C LEU A 294 11.46 2.72 11.24
N GLU A 295 12.76 2.54 11.42
CA GLU A 295 13.73 3.63 11.44
C GLU A 295 14.27 3.98 10.05
N CYS A 296 14.07 3.06 9.08
CA CYS A 296 14.53 3.19 7.69
C CYS A 296 13.52 3.89 6.77
N LEU A 297 12.51 4.59 7.29
CA LEU A 297 11.45 5.20 6.47
C LEU A 297 11.99 6.22 5.46
N ASP A 298 13.01 7.00 5.83
CA ASP A 298 13.63 7.95 4.90
C ASP A 298 14.38 7.24 3.76
N ASP A 299 15.02 6.09 4.03
CA ASP A 299 15.74 5.29 3.03
C ASP A 299 14.77 4.60 2.03
N LEU A 300 13.53 4.40 2.45
CA LEU A 300 12.45 3.84 1.63
C LEU A 300 11.82 4.86 0.68
N THR A 301 12.11 6.16 0.84
CA THR A 301 11.21 7.22 0.36
C THR A 301 11.90 8.18 -0.59
N GLU A 302 11.21 8.48 -1.70
CA GLU A 302 11.49 9.65 -2.53
C GLU A 302 10.40 10.69 -2.29
N GLU A 303 10.76 11.89 -1.80
CA GLU A 303 9.83 13.01 -1.60
C GLU A 303 9.71 13.83 -2.89
N VAL A 304 8.48 14.13 -3.31
CA VAL A 304 8.18 14.92 -4.52
C VAL A 304 7.16 16.01 -4.22
N SER A 305 7.14 17.03 -5.07
CA SER A 305 6.11 18.06 -5.05
C SER A 305 4.87 17.66 -5.83
N LEU A 306 3.77 18.40 -5.64
CA LEU A 306 2.54 18.24 -6.43
C LEU A 306 2.80 18.40 -7.95
N GLY A 307 3.75 19.26 -8.34
CA GLY A 307 4.13 19.47 -9.74
C GLY A 307 4.80 18.25 -10.38
N ASP A 308 5.50 17.44 -9.58
CA ASP A 308 6.28 16.30 -10.06
C ASP A 308 5.50 14.97 -10.05
N VAL A 309 4.37 14.91 -9.31
CA VAL A 309 3.62 13.67 -9.09
C VAL A 309 3.14 13.02 -10.40
N SER A 310 2.83 13.82 -11.42
CA SER A 310 2.38 13.30 -12.73
C SER A 310 3.42 12.41 -13.41
N GLN A 311 4.72 12.74 -13.29
CA GLN A 311 5.81 11.90 -13.81
C GLN A 311 5.93 10.58 -13.04
N LYS A 312 5.71 10.64 -11.71
CA LYS A 312 5.72 9.45 -10.86
C LYS A 312 4.54 8.52 -11.12
N ILE A 313 3.37 9.08 -11.46
CA ILE A 313 2.21 8.29 -11.94
C ILE A 313 2.58 7.47 -13.17
N ASP A 314 3.28 8.06 -14.14
CA ASP A 314 3.71 7.32 -15.33
C ASP A 314 4.78 6.27 -15.02
N ALA A 315 5.68 6.58 -14.09
CA ALA A 315 6.76 5.67 -13.69
C ALA A 315 6.23 4.44 -12.92
N ILE A 316 5.26 4.62 -12.02
CA ILE A 316 4.70 3.49 -11.24
C ILE A 316 3.95 2.50 -12.13
N LEU A 317 3.21 2.98 -13.14
CA LEU A 317 2.53 2.12 -14.12
C LEU A 317 3.50 1.28 -14.95
N LYS A 318 4.70 1.80 -15.19
CA LYS A 318 5.79 1.08 -15.88
C LYS A 318 6.61 0.19 -14.95
N GLY A 319 6.26 0.13 -13.66
CA GLY A 319 7.01 -0.64 -12.67
C GLY A 319 8.41 -0.09 -12.38
N GLN A 320 8.67 1.18 -12.62
CA GLN A 320 9.98 1.83 -12.51
C GLN A 320 10.26 2.39 -11.10
N ILE A 321 9.26 2.45 -10.23
CA ILE A 321 9.42 2.93 -8.85
C ILE A 321 9.86 1.78 -7.95
N SER A 322 10.76 2.07 -7.00
CA SER A 322 11.12 1.21 -5.88
C SER A 322 10.90 1.96 -4.57
N GLY A 323 10.47 1.25 -3.53
CA GLY A 323 10.09 1.88 -2.26
C GLY A 323 8.82 2.72 -2.37
N ARG A 324 8.84 3.88 -1.71
CA ARG A 324 7.69 4.79 -1.56
C ARG A 324 7.94 6.12 -2.25
N THR A 325 6.91 6.69 -2.83
CA THR A 325 6.90 8.09 -3.27
C THR A 325 5.97 8.88 -2.35
N LEU A 326 6.55 9.82 -1.62
CA LEU A 326 5.86 10.73 -0.71
C LEU A 326 5.57 12.04 -1.42
N LEU A 327 4.34 12.50 -1.36
CA LEU A 327 3.93 13.79 -1.87
C LEU A 327 3.85 14.80 -0.73
N LYS A 328 4.61 15.90 -0.84
CA LYS A 328 4.53 17.05 0.06
C LYS A 328 3.66 18.13 -0.58
N LEU A 329 2.70 18.65 0.20
CA LEU A 329 1.73 19.66 -0.21
C LEU A 329 1.93 20.99 0.51
#